data_3ea329866570444ea113af054b5d3893
#
_entry.id   3ea329866570444ea113af054b5d3893
#
_cell.length_a   1.000
_cell.length_b   1.000
_cell.length_c   1.000
_cell.angle_alpha   90.00
_cell.angle_beta   90.00
_cell.angle_gamma   90.00
#
_symmetry.space_group_name_H-M   'P 1'
#
loop_
_entity.id
_entity.type
_entity.pdbx_description
1 polymer ?
#
loop_
_entity_poly.entity_id
_entity_poly.type
_entity_poly.pdbx_seq_one_letter_code
_entity_poly.pdbx_strand_id
1 'polypeptide(L)'
;MPYSLEFAPAHRMFRCRFTGDATLESLREFISEASQFVIEYGQGSLTGIIDFSDVASFDLSPLDVRELASLPPVIEDREALRFIVAPSPVIYGLARMFELLGQETRPNLHVVRSPKEVWVILGMDEPQFEPVESGGKRPEAAGA
;
A
#
# COMPACT_ATOMS: atom_id res chain seq x y z
N MET A 1 6.82 -6.56 14.17
CA MET A 1 6.07 -5.64 13.30
C MET A 1 5.07 -6.43 12.46
N PRO A 2 3.79 -6.03 12.40
CA PRO A 2 2.79 -6.76 11.61
C PRO A 2 2.94 -6.55 10.11
N TYR A 3 3.76 -5.59 9.70
CA TYR A 3 3.99 -5.29 8.30
C TYR A 3 5.44 -4.88 8.07
N SER A 4 5.85 -4.84 6.80
CA SER A 4 7.14 -4.29 6.39
C SER A 4 6.94 -3.35 5.22
N LEU A 5 7.73 -2.29 5.15
CA LEU A 5 7.77 -1.37 4.02
C LEU A 5 8.96 -1.71 3.15
N GLU A 6 8.73 -1.71 1.85
CA GLU A 6 9.75 -2.01 0.85
C GLU A 6 9.67 -0.98 -0.27
N PHE A 7 10.79 -0.73 -0.93
CA PHE A 7 10.84 0.24 -2.02
C PHE A 7 11.67 -0.29 -3.18
N ALA A 8 11.21 -0.03 -4.40
CA ALA A 8 11.91 -0.34 -5.64
C ALA A 8 12.27 0.98 -6.33
N PRO A 9 13.49 1.51 -6.10
CA PRO A 9 13.84 2.87 -6.58
C PRO A 9 13.76 3.04 -8.08
N ALA A 10 14.17 2.02 -8.84
CA ALA A 10 14.17 2.10 -10.31
C ALA A 10 12.79 2.32 -10.89
N HIS A 11 11.74 1.92 -10.19
CA HIS A 11 10.35 2.03 -10.65
C HIS A 11 9.53 3.00 -9.81
N ARG A 12 10.14 3.64 -8.85
CA ARG A 12 9.48 4.56 -7.90
C ARG A 12 8.22 3.91 -7.32
N MET A 13 8.39 2.72 -6.76
CA MET A 13 7.30 1.89 -6.28
C MET A 13 7.57 1.46 -4.85
N PHE A 14 6.59 1.64 -3.96
CA PHE A 14 6.70 1.10 -2.61
C PHE A 14 5.61 0.07 -2.35
N ARG A 15 5.93 -0.85 -1.46
CA ARG A 15 5.03 -1.93 -1.11
C ARG A 15 5.02 -2.13 0.40
N CYS A 16 3.81 -2.21 0.96
CA CYS A 16 3.62 -2.62 2.35
C CYS A 16 3.13 -4.06 2.33
N ARG A 17 3.86 -4.96 2.98
CA ARG A 17 3.44 -6.36 3.10
C ARG A 17 3.03 -6.62 4.53
N PHE A 18 1.79 -7.05 4.71
CA PHE A 18 1.29 -7.47 6.01
C PHE A 18 1.54 -8.96 6.20
N THR A 19 2.28 -9.30 7.24
CA THR A 19 2.58 -10.69 7.60
C THR A 19 2.08 -11.04 8.99
N GLY A 20 1.74 -10.03 9.80
CA GLY A 20 1.12 -10.20 11.10
C GLY A 20 -0.37 -9.88 11.04
N ASP A 21 -0.87 -9.29 12.10
CA ASP A 21 -2.30 -8.99 12.22
C ASP A 21 -2.63 -7.62 11.62
N ALA A 22 -3.56 -7.59 10.68
CA ALA A 22 -4.07 -6.35 10.11
C ALA A 22 -5.24 -5.87 10.98
N THR A 23 -5.00 -4.82 11.73
CA THR A 23 -5.99 -4.18 12.61
C THR A 23 -6.08 -2.70 12.25
N LEU A 24 -7.08 -2.02 12.78
CA LEU A 24 -7.17 -0.57 12.60
C LEU A 24 -5.90 0.13 13.08
N GLU A 25 -5.39 -0.30 14.23
CA GLU A 25 -4.16 0.27 14.79
C GLU A 25 -2.95 0.04 13.88
N SER A 26 -2.76 -1.19 13.38
CA SER A 26 -1.62 -1.47 12.52
C SER A 26 -1.72 -0.75 11.18
N LEU A 27 -2.92 -0.58 10.64
CA LEU A 27 -3.13 0.18 9.41
C LEU A 27 -2.84 1.67 9.63
N ARG A 28 -3.21 2.22 10.78
CA ARG A 28 -2.88 3.61 11.11
C ARG A 28 -1.38 3.81 11.22
N GLU A 29 -0.68 2.87 11.86
CA GLU A 29 0.79 2.92 11.95
C GLU A 29 1.42 2.89 10.57
N PHE A 30 0.96 1.98 9.72
CA PHE A 30 1.43 1.91 8.35
C PHE A 30 1.21 3.23 7.61
N ILE A 31 0.01 3.79 7.70
CA ILE A 31 -0.31 5.04 7.00
C ILE A 31 0.61 6.17 7.45
N SER A 32 0.86 6.27 8.75
CA SER A 32 1.75 7.28 9.30
C SER A 32 3.19 7.10 8.79
N GLU A 33 3.71 5.89 8.86
CA GLU A 33 5.07 5.59 8.39
C GLU A 33 5.22 5.80 6.88
N ALA A 34 4.25 5.31 6.12
CA ALA A 34 4.29 5.43 4.67
C ALA A 34 4.17 6.89 4.23
N SER A 35 3.32 7.67 4.90
CA SER A 35 3.19 9.09 4.61
C SER A 35 4.49 9.84 4.86
N GLN A 36 5.18 9.51 5.96
CA GLN A 36 6.47 10.11 6.28
C GLN A 36 7.51 9.74 5.22
N PHE A 37 7.52 8.48 4.80
CA PHE A 37 8.42 8.00 3.77
C PHE A 37 8.20 8.75 2.45
N VAL A 38 6.94 8.92 2.04
CA VAL A 38 6.60 9.62 0.79
C VAL A 38 7.05 11.08 0.85
N ILE A 39 6.85 11.74 1.99
CA ILE A 39 7.30 13.13 2.17
C ILE A 39 8.82 13.23 2.05
N GLU A 40 9.54 12.34 2.71
CA GLU A 40 11.00 12.35 2.72
C GLU A 40 11.59 11.95 1.37
N TYR A 41 10.97 11.02 0.68
CA TYR A 41 11.47 10.54 -0.61
C TYR A 41 11.31 11.59 -1.70
N GLY A 42 10.36 12.49 -1.54
CA GLY A 42 10.19 13.61 -2.43
C GLY A 42 9.05 13.46 -3.41
N GLN A 43 9.00 14.39 -4.32
CA GLN A 43 7.92 14.53 -5.28
C GLN A 43 8.09 13.59 -6.47
N GLY A 44 7.02 13.40 -7.20
CA GLY A 44 7.01 12.63 -8.43
C GLY A 44 6.02 11.48 -8.37
N SER A 45 5.85 10.81 -9.49
CA SER A 45 4.93 9.66 -9.59
C SER A 45 5.44 8.50 -8.77
N LEU A 46 4.63 8.08 -7.80
CA LEU A 46 4.89 6.88 -7.03
C LEU A 46 3.76 5.89 -7.27
N THR A 47 4.10 4.60 -7.28
CA THR A 47 3.10 3.54 -7.27
C THR A 47 3.11 2.92 -5.88
N GLY A 48 1.94 2.71 -5.31
CA GLY A 48 1.81 2.13 -3.98
C GLY A 48 1.09 0.80 -4.00
N ILE A 49 1.57 -0.15 -3.23
CA ILE A 49 0.98 -1.48 -3.12
C ILE A 49 0.82 -1.83 -1.64
N ILE A 50 -0.38 -2.27 -1.26
CA ILE A 50 -0.61 -2.89 0.04
C ILE A 50 -0.93 -4.35 -0.23
N ASP A 51 -0.10 -5.24 0.32
CA ASP A 51 -0.21 -6.67 0.04
C ASP A 51 -0.61 -7.43 1.30
N PHE A 52 -1.82 -7.98 1.28
CA PHE A 52 -2.34 -8.81 2.37
C PHE A 52 -2.24 -10.30 2.07
N SER A 53 -1.49 -10.71 1.03
CA SER A 53 -1.48 -12.12 0.65
C SER A 53 -0.90 -13.06 1.72
N ASP A 54 -0.02 -12.55 2.57
CA ASP A 54 0.60 -13.33 3.64
C ASP A 54 0.14 -12.91 5.04
N VAL A 55 -0.96 -12.19 5.14
CA VAL A 55 -1.46 -11.68 6.42
C VAL A 55 -1.85 -12.83 7.35
N ALA A 56 -1.44 -12.74 8.62
CA ALA A 56 -1.77 -13.76 9.61
C ALA A 56 -3.24 -13.69 10.02
N SER A 57 -3.75 -12.49 10.22
CA SER A 57 -5.17 -12.26 10.50
C SER A 57 -5.60 -10.90 9.98
N PHE A 58 -6.89 -10.79 9.71
CA PHE A 58 -7.44 -9.54 9.18
C PHE A 58 -8.67 -9.20 10.02
N ASP A 59 -8.51 -8.22 10.90
CA ASP A 59 -9.53 -7.84 11.87
C ASP A 59 -9.93 -6.39 11.68
N LEU A 60 -10.62 -6.12 10.58
CA LEU A 60 -11.16 -4.81 10.27
C LEU A 60 -12.66 -4.93 10.03
N SER A 61 -13.41 -4.03 10.64
CA SER A 61 -14.85 -3.94 10.42
C SER A 61 -15.16 -2.96 9.30
N PRO A 62 -16.39 -2.96 8.75
CA PRO A 62 -16.78 -1.92 7.80
C PRO A 62 -16.63 -0.50 8.34
N LEU A 63 -16.85 -0.29 9.64
CA LEU A 63 -16.64 1.04 10.25
C LEU A 63 -15.17 1.42 10.23
N ASP A 64 -14.28 0.47 10.48
CA ASP A 64 -12.84 0.72 10.41
C ASP A 64 -12.43 1.12 9.00
N VAL A 65 -12.96 0.42 7.99
CA VAL A 65 -12.68 0.74 6.59
C VAL A 65 -13.17 2.15 6.23
N ARG A 66 -14.34 2.52 6.73
CA ARG A 66 -14.87 3.86 6.53
C ARG A 66 -13.96 4.92 7.13
N GLU A 67 -13.47 4.66 8.34
CA GLU A 67 -12.55 5.57 9.00
C GLU A 67 -11.25 5.72 8.18
N LEU A 68 -10.67 4.61 7.75
CA LEU A 68 -9.44 4.63 6.94
C LEU A 68 -9.64 5.37 5.63
N ALA A 69 -10.81 5.20 4.98
CA ALA A 69 -11.11 5.87 3.73
C ALA A 69 -11.26 7.38 3.89
N SER A 70 -11.57 7.85 5.09
CA SER A 70 -11.70 9.29 5.38
C SER A 70 -10.36 9.98 5.59
N LEU A 71 -9.29 9.22 5.77
CA LEU A 71 -7.95 9.80 5.97
C LEU A 71 -7.38 10.30 4.65
N PRO A 72 -6.48 11.30 4.70
CA PRO A 72 -5.80 11.75 3.48
C PRO A 72 -5.03 10.60 2.84
N PRO A 73 -4.91 10.57 1.51
CA PRO A 73 -4.17 9.52 0.84
C PRO A 73 -2.67 9.61 1.16
N VAL A 74 -2.02 8.46 1.27
CA VAL A 74 -0.57 8.39 1.53
C VAL A 74 0.18 9.06 0.37
N ILE A 75 -0.24 8.77 -0.86
CA ILE A 75 0.30 9.43 -2.05
C ILE A 75 -0.74 10.44 -2.50
N GLU A 76 -0.39 11.72 -2.46
CA GLU A 76 -1.33 12.79 -2.79
C GLU A 76 -1.58 12.93 -4.29
N ASP A 77 -0.65 12.48 -5.13
CA ASP A 77 -0.81 12.53 -6.58
C ASP A 77 -2.03 11.70 -7.00
N ARG A 78 -3.03 12.35 -7.55
CA ARG A 78 -4.27 11.69 -7.97
C ARG A 78 -4.04 10.73 -9.14
N GLU A 79 -2.99 10.95 -9.93
CA GLU A 79 -2.64 10.10 -11.06
C GLU A 79 -1.88 8.84 -10.64
N ALA A 80 -1.44 8.76 -9.40
CA ALA A 80 -0.66 7.63 -8.91
C ALA A 80 -1.47 6.33 -8.97
N LEU A 81 -0.82 5.26 -9.44
CA LEU A 81 -1.41 3.93 -9.41
C LEU A 81 -1.30 3.35 -8.01
N ARG A 82 -2.37 2.75 -7.55
CA ARG A 82 -2.46 2.16 -6.22
C ARG A 82 -3.07 0.78 -6.32
N PHE A 83 -2.55 -0.14 -5.53
CA PHE A 83 -3.01 -1.53 -5.54
C PHE A 83 -3.24 -2.02 -4.12
N ILE A 84 -4.30 -2.81 -3.95
CA ILE A 84 -4.52 -3.60 -2.74
C ILE A 84 -4.63 -5.06 -3.18
N VAL A 85 -3.75 -5.90 -2.65
CA VAL A 85 -3.79 -7.34 -2.90
C VAL A 85 -4.62 -7.99 -1.79
N ALA A 86 -5.79 -8.49 -2.13
CA ALA A 86 -6.78 -9.00 -1.21
C ALA A 86 -7.10 -10.46 -1.54
N PRO A 87 -6.44 -11.42 -0.85
CA PRO A 87 -6.46 -12.83 -1.28
C PRO A 87 -7.74 -13.59 -0.96
N SER A 88 -8.51 -13.13 0.03
CA SER A 88 -9.72 -13.82 0.47
C SER A 88 -10.96 -13.03 0.12
N PRO A 89 -12.15 -13.69 0.03
CA PRO A 89 -13.40 -12.97 -0.25
C PRO A 89 -13.70 -11.86 0.77
N VAL A 90 -13.43 -12.09 2.05
CA VAL A 90 -13.68 -11.09 3.10
C VAL A 90 -12.79 -9.87 2.91
N ILE A 91 -11.49 -10.09 2.74
CA ILE A 91 -10.53 -8.98 2.54
C ILE A 91 -10.87 -8.26 1.23
N TYR A 92 -11.17 -9.01 0.18
CA TYR A 92 -11.54 -8.43 -1.11
C TYR A 92 -12.76 -7.52 -1.00
N GLY A 93 -13.81 -7.98 -0.31
CA GLY A 93 -15.02 -7.19 -0.12
C GLY A 93 -14.76 -5.88 0.63
N LEU A 94 -13.96 -5.96 1.70
CA LEU A 94 -13.62 -4.76 2.48
C LEU A 94 -12.70 -3.81 1.69
N ALA A 95 -11.78 -4.36 0.92
CA ALA A 95 -10.91 -3.55 0.06
C ALA A 95 -11.71 -2.85 -1.04
N ARG A 96 -12.70 -3.53 -1.63
CA ARG A 96 -13.60 -2.91 -2.60
C ARG A 96 -14.40 -1.77 -1.98
N MET A 97 -14.86 -1.97 -0.75
CA MET A 97 -15.54 -0.91 -0.02
C MET A 97 -14.63 0.32 0.17
N PHE A 98 -13.38 0.08 0.54
CA PHE A 98 -12.39 1.15 0.68
C PHE A 98 -12.19 1.89 -0.66
N GLU A 99 -12.08 1.15 -1.75
CA GLU A 99 -11.94 1.72 -3.09
C GLU A 99 -13.14 2.63 -3.43
N LEU A 100 -14.34 2.13 -3.22
CA LEU A 100 -15.56 2.88 -3.56
C LEU A 100 -15.72 4.14 -2.72
N LEU A 101 -15.41 4.06 -1.44
CA LEU A 101 -15.50 5.21 -0.54
C LEU A 101 -14.46 6.28 -0.85
N GLY A 102 -13.33 5.90 -1.44
CA GLY A 102 -12.21 6.81 -1.69
C GLY A 102 -12.00 7.18 -3.14
N GLN A 103 -12.97 7.00 -4.02
CA GLN A 103 -12.80 7.24 -5.45
C GLN A 103 -12.35 8.66 -5.79
N GLU A 104 -12.78 9.65 -5.03
CA GLU A 104 -12.40 11.04 -5.29
C GLU A 104 -10.97 11.34 -4.88
N THR A 105 -10.48 10.69 -3.83
CA THR A 105 -9.13 10.93 -3.30
C THR A 105 -8.12 9.93 -3.82
N ARG A 106 -8.56 8.73 -4.23
CA ARG A 106 -7.72 7.65 -4.71
C ARG A 106 -8.30 7.06 -5.99
N PRO A 107 -8.32 7.85 -7.09
CA PRO A 107 -9.05 7.43 -8.30
C PRO A 107 -8.45 6.24 -9.05
N ASN A 108 -7.16 5.98 -8.88
CA ASN A 108 -6.48 4.89 -9.60
C ASN A 108 -6.13 3.75 -8.66
N LEU A 109 -7.07 3.37 -7.82
CA LEU A 109 -6.89 2.23 -6.92
C LEU A 109 -7.48 0.97 -7.55
N HIS A 110 -6.65 -0.08 -7.61
CA HIS A 110 -7.03 -1.39 -8.12
C HIS A 110 -7.00 -2.40 -6.98
N VAL A 111 -8.09 -3.12 -6.80
CA VAL A 111 -8.16 -4.22 -5.84
C VAL A 111 -8.01 -5.51 -6.62
N VAL A 112 -6.99 -6.29 -6.29
CA VAL A 112 -6.67 -7.53 -6.98
C VAL A 112 -6.60 -8.68 -5.98
N ARG A 113 -6.59 -9.91 -6.46
CA ARG A 113 -6.61 -11.09 -5.59
C ARG A 113 -5.25 -11.72 -5.36
N SER A 114 -4.29 -11.41 -6.22
CA SER A 114 -2.95 -11.98 -6.09
C SER A 114 -1.91 -10.95 -6.50
N PRO A 115 -0.67 -11.07 -6.00
CA PRO A 115 0.40 -10.17 -6.42
C PRO A 115 0.67 -10.22 -7.93
N LYS A 116 0.49 -11.37 -8.55
CA LYS A 116 0.71 -11.54 -9.99
C LYS A 116 -0.15 -10.59 -10.81
N GLU A 117 -1.38 -10.36 -10.39
CA GLU A 117 -2.28 -9.44 -11.12
C GLU A 117 -1.75 -8.01 -11.15
N VAL A 118 -1.03 -7.60 -10.11
CA VAL A 118 -0.40 -6.26 -10.09
C VAL A 118 0.57 -6.14 -11.26
N TRP A 119 1.42 -7.14 -11.43
CA TRP A 119 2.44 -7.09 -12.49
C TRP A 119 1.84 -7.20 -13.87
N VAL A 120 0.75 -7.96 -14.01
CA VAL A 120 0.01 -8.03 -15.29
C VAL A 120 -0.57 -6.65 -15.63
N ILE A 121 -1.20 -5.98 -14.67
CA ILE A 121 -1.78 -4.65 -14.91
C ILE A 121 -0.70 -3.64 -15.25
N LEU A 122 0.44 -3.69 -14.57
CA LEU A 122 1.55 -2.78 -14.83
C LEU A 122 2.35 -3.13 -16.08
N GLY A 123 2.16 -4.34 -16.62
CA GLY A 123 2.88 -4.77 -17.81
C GLY A 123 4.37 -4.97 -17.57
N MET A 124 4.74 -5.46 -16.39
CA MET A 124 6.14 -5.65 -16.01
C MET A 124 6.29 -6.88 -15.13
N ASP A 125 7.53 -7.34 -14.97
CA ASP A 125 7.85 -8.37 -14.00
C ASP A 125 8.03 -7.72 -12.62
N GLU A 126 7.89 -8.52 -11.57
CA GLU A 126 8.09 -8.02 -10.21
C GLU A 126 9.51 -7.44 -10.08
N PRO A 127 9.64 -6.17 -9.66
CA PRO A 127 10.95 -5.57 -9.49
C PRO A 127 11.60 -6.05 -8.19
N GLN A 128 12.88 -5.73 -8.02
CA GLN A 128 13.56 -5.97 -6.75
C GLN A 128 13.20 -4.86 -5.77
N PHE A 129 12.68 -5.25 -4.62
CA PHE A 129 12.35 -4.34 -3.53
C PHE A 129 13.44 -4.38 -2.48
N GLU A 130 13.71 -3.23 -1.89
CA GLU A 130 14.63 -3.07 -0.77
C GLU A 130 13.84 -2.73 0.48
N PRO A 131 14.19 -3.28 1.64
CA PRO A 131 13.45 -2.94 2.86
C PRO A 131 13.67 -1.48 3.25
N VAL A 132 12.61 -0.86 3.76
CA VAL A 132 12.66 0.47 4.35
C VAL A 132 12.76 0.25 5.85
N GLU A 133 13.83 0.76 6.47
CA GLU A 133 14.02 0.60 7.91
C GLU A 133 13.14 1.57 8.69
N SER A 134 12.57 1.06 9.79
CA SER A 134 11.85 1.92 10.74
C SER A 134 12.81 2.95 11.32
N GLY A 135 12.31 4.16 11.58
CA GLY A 135 13.12 5.22 12.15
C GLY A 135 13.68 6.19 11.13
N GLY A 136 13.20 6.12 9.91
CA GLY A 136 13.48 7.14 8.91
C GLY A 136 14.66 6.90 8.01
N LYS A 137 15.34 5.77 8.14
CA LYS A 137 16.41 5.46 7.22
C LYS A 137 15.81 4.85 5.97
N ARG A 138 15.95 5.54 4.86
CA ARG A 138 15.39 5.12 3.59
C ARG A 138 16.45 4.46 2.70
N PRO A 139 16.04 3.61 1.74
CA PRO A 139 16.98 3.04 0.79
C PRO A 139 17.57 4.15 -0.08
N GLU A 140 18.80 3.92 -0.55
CA GLU A 140 19.40 4.85 -1.48
C GLU A 140 18.63 4.87 -2.79
N ALA A 141 18.47 6.06 -3.34
CA ALA A 141 17.83 6.20 -4.63
C ALA A 141 18.69 5.53 -5.71
N ALA A 142 18.02 5.03 -6.76
CA ALA A 142 18.75 4.42 -7.87
C ALA A 142 19.72 5.44 -8.47
N GLY A 143 20.97 5.05 -8.59
CA GLY A 143 22.03 5.90 -9.12
C GLY A 143 22.62 6.90 -8.13
N ALA A 144 22.19 6.81 -6.88
CA ALA A 144 22.77 7.64 -5.83
C ALA A 144 24.01 6.96 -5.25
#